data_5f0454763fc86ff4fd3c981bb81118a5
#
_entry.id   5f0454763fc86ff4fd3c981bb81118a5
#
_cell.length_a   1.000
_cell.length_b   1.000
_cell.length_c   1.000
_cell.angle_alpha   90.00
_cell.angle_beta   90.00
_cell.angle_gamma   90.00
#
_symmetry.space_group_name_H-M   'P 1'
#
loop_
_entity.id
_entity.type
_entity.pdbx_description
1 polymer ?
#
loop_
_entity_poly.entity_id
_entity_poly.type
_entity_poly.pdbx_seq_one_letter_code
_entity_poly.pdbx_strand_id
1 'polypeptide(L)'
;MVPVALIIAAAAWVATGNIERGVTVLVVFCPCALILATPTAVMAAIGQATKHGILIKSGEALENLGELSTITFDKTGTLTYGDLKVSDIIPTGDFTENEVLAIASAVENLSEHPLAKAIADKANDEHIAVEKVSNFKMYPGRGVFGINSKGKIYAGNLNYIKENFEISDKTNTYLDNLNSEGKAIIIVGLNNQVIGIIALSDSIREDSQSVVENLHELGVKTVLLTGDNVKTANYFAKQVGISEVHGNLLPNEKLQWVEKFKKSGNKVCMVGDGVNDAPALKTANVSVAMGSIGSDIAIDAADIALLGDDIEKIPYLKRLSNSTLFTIKFNIALSMMINAIAIICSVLGLLNPVTGAIVHNAGSCLVVLNAALLYDRNFDKNRIHSHYHYHDDGKHLHSHENVEILGEIHTSVGVKHIHSHRHSLKLKSHCSKL
;
A
#
# COMPACT_ATOMS: atom_id res chain seq x y z
N MET A 1 -6.73 35.07 21.30
CA MET A 1 -5.36 35.41 21.75
C MET A 1 -5.13 36.91 21.92
N VAL A 2 -5.43 37.77 20.94
CA VAL A 2 -5.19 39.23 21.04
C VAL A 2 -5.82 39.89 22.30
N PRO A 3 -7.10 39.65 22.66
CA PRO A 3 -7.68 40.24 23.86
C PRO A 3 -6.94 39.85 25.16
N VAL A 4 -6.47 38.61 25.22
CA VAL A 4 -5.68 38.09 26.38
C VAL A 4 -4.33 38.80 26.47
N ALA A 5 -3.67 39.03 25.33
CA ALA A 5 -2.41 39.79 25.27
C ALA A 5 -2.58 41.21 25.80
N LEU A 6 -3.65 41.92 25.36
CA LEU A 6 -3.95 43.28 25.80
C LEU A 6 -4.24 43.34 27.31
N ILE A 7 -4.99 42.37 27.84
CA ILE A 7 -5.27 42.29 29.29
C ILE A 7 -3.98 42.10 30.09
N ILE A 8 -3.12 41.15 29.70
CA ILE A 8 -1.86 40.88 30.39
C ILE A 8 -0.91 42.08 30.29
N ALA A 9 -0.82 42.72 29.14
CA ALA A 9 0.00 43.92 28.95
C ALA A 9 -0.48 45.09 29.80
N ALA A 10 -1.80 45.35 29.84
CA ALA A 10 -2.40 46.38 30.68
C ALA A 10 -2.16 46.07 32.16
N ALA A 11 -2.35 44.83 32.61
CA ALA A 11 -2.07 44.40 33.98
C ALA A 11 -0.60 44.58 34.34
N ALA A 12 0.32 44.24 33.43
CA ALA A 12 1.77 44.43 33.63
C ALA A 12 2.11 45.92 33.75
N TRP A 13 1.53 46.79 32.93
CA TRP A 13 1.73 48.21 33.01
C TRP A 13 1.21 48.79 34.35
N VAL A 14 -0.04 48.49 34.69
CA VAL A 14 -0.65 49.02 35.93
C VAL A 14 0.09 48.53 37.19
N ALA A 15 0.43 47.23 37.26
CA ALA A 15 1.09 46.66 38.39
C ALA A 15 2.53 47.13 38.59
N THR A 16 3.23 47.50 37.51
CA THR A 16 4.65 47.87 37.57
C THR A 16 4.87 49.39 37.43
N GLY A 17 3.85 50.18 37.05
CA GLY A 17 3.95 51.60 36.74
C GLY A 17 4.79 51.92 35.50
N ASN A 18 5.29 50.91 34.77
CA ASN A 18 6.16 51.09 33.61
C ASN A 18 5.49 50.60 32.31
N ILE A 19 5.19 51.53 31.44
CA ILE A 19 4.54 51.27 30.13
C ILE A 19 5.40 50.37 29.21
N GLU A 20 6.73 50.50 29.33
CA GLU A 20 7.68 49.71 28.53
C GLU A 20 7.51 48.19 28.78
N ARG A 21 7.19 47.78 29.99
CA ARG A 21 6.90 46.38 30.31
C ARG A 21 5.62 45.88 29.64
N GLY A 22 4.57 46.71 29.60
CA GLY A 22 3.35 46.41 28.89
C GLY A 22 3.59 46.25 27.37
N VAL A 23 4.38 47.14 26.78
CA VAL A 23 4.78 47.06 25.37
C VAL A 23 5.61 45.80 25.11
N THR A 24 6.57 45.46 25.99
CA THR A 24 7.39 44.26 25.85
C THR A 24 6.52 43.02 25.87
N VAL A 25 5.53 42.93 26.76
CA VAL A 25 4.56 41.83 26.81
C VAL A 25 3.81 41.67 25.49
N LEU A 26 3.34 42.79 24.88
CA LEU A 26 2.66 42.75 23.58
C LEU A 26 3.54 42.23 22.45
N VAL A 27 4.82 42.63 22.42
CA VAL A 27 5.80 42.17 21.42
C VAL A 27 6.04 40.66 21.54
N VAL A 28 6.22 40.17 22.76
CA VAL A 28 6.55 38.78 23.02
C VAL A 28 5.33 37.86 22.85
N PHE A 29 4.10 38.37 23.10
CA PHE A 29 2.87 37.59 23.01
C PHE A 29 2.44 37.24 21.56
N CYS A 30 3.16 37.72 20.54
CA CYS A 30 2.84 37.39 19.16
C CYS A 30 2.85 35.85 18.92
N PRO A 31 1.79 35.28 18.37
CA PRO A 31 1.73 33.84 18.10
C PRO A 31 2.39 33.45 16.77
N CYS A 32 3.41 34.17 16.28
CA CYS A 32 3.99 34.01 14.95
C CYS A 32 4.56 32.59 14.75
N ALA A 33 5.26 32.06 15.73
CA ALA A 33 5.78 30.70 15.69
C ALA A 33 4.68 29.63 15.61
N LEU A 34 3.56 29.84 16.31
CA LEU A 34 2.40 28.96 16.28
C LEU A 34 1.76 28.90 14.87
N ILE A 35 1.64 30.07 14.24
CA ILE A 35 1.02 30.18 12.90
C ILE A 35 1.91 29.53 11.83
N LEU A 36 3.23 29.62 11.97
CA LEU A 36 4.18 29.08 10.99
C LEU A 36 4.50 27.59 11.20
N ALA A 37 4.37 27.07 12.42
CA ALA A 37 4.76 25.72 12.77
C ALA A 37 4.04 24.64 11.93
N THR A 38 2.71 24.75 11.82
CA THR A 38 1.88 23.75 11.12
C THR A 38 2.13 23.74 9.61
N PRO A 39 2.02 24.88 8.87
CA PRO A 39 2.25 24.87 7.42
C PRO A 39 3.66 24.40 7.06
N THR A 40 4.68 24.79 7.82
CA THR A 40 6.06 24.40 7.53
C THR A 40 6.26 22.88 7.70
N ALA A 41 5.71 22.29 8.78
CA ALA A 41 5.81 20.86 9.03
C ALA A 41 5.06 20.07 7.94
N VAL A 42 3.86 20.52 7.54
CA VAL A 42 3.06 19.91 6.48
C VAL A 42 3.80 19.96 5.14
N MET A 43 4.34 21.12 4.77
CA MET A 43 5.09 21.27 3.50
C MET A 43 6.36 20.43 3.48
N ALA A 44 7.09 20.34 4.59
CA ALA A 44 8.26 19.48 4.72
C ALA A 44 7.88 18.00 4.56
N ALA A 45 6.77 17.57 5.18
CA ALA A 45 6.27 16.20 5.08
C ALA A 45 5.78 15.86 3.66
N ILE A 46 5.05 16.77 2.99
CA ILE A 46 4.62 16.57 1.60
C ILE A 46 5.85 16.48 0.68
N GLY A 47 6.85 17.36 0.87
CA GLY A 47 8.10 17.29 0.12
C GLY A 47 8.86 15.98 0.34
N GLN A 48 8.89 15.47 1.57
CA GLN A 48 9.47 14.17 1.89
C GLN A 48 8.71 13.02 1.23
N ALA A 49 7.37 13.02 1.29
CA ALA A 49 6.53 12.02 0.63
C ALA A 49 6.76 11.99 -0.90
N THR A 50 6.91 13.16 -1.52
CA THR A 50 7.15 13.28 -2.97
C THR A 50 8.47 12.64 -3.39
N LYS A 51 9.54 12.72 -2.58
CA LYS A 51 10.81 12.02 -2.85
C LYS A 51 10.62 10.50 -2.97
N HIS A 52 9.60 9.95 -2.29
CA HIS A 52 9.27 8.53 -2.33
C HIS A 52 8.16 8.18 -3.33
N GLY A 53 7.84 9.09 -4.26
CA GLY A 53 6.81 8.87 -5.25
C GLY A 53 5.40 8.78 -4.66
N ILE A 54 5.13 9.59 -3.64
CA ILE A 54 3.82 9.69 -3.00
C ILE A 54 3.30 11.11 -3.20
N LEU A 55 2.14 11.23 -3.83
CA LEU A 55 1.46 12.50 -4.04
C LEU A 55 0.40 12.69 -2.96
N ILE A 56 0.55 13.73 -2.14
CA ILE A 56 -0.41 14.11 -1.09
C ILE A 56 -1.07 15.42 -1.50
N LYS A 57 -2.39 15.44 -1.61
CA LYS A 57 -3.14 16.60 -2.09
C LYS A 57 -3.36 17.69 -1.03
N SER A 58 -3.37 17.32 0.26
CA SER A 58 -3.68 18.29 1.33
C SER A 58 -2.97 17.95 2.64
N GLY A 59 -2.78 18.97 3.49
CA GLY A 59 -2.31 18.77 4.86
C GLY A 59 -3.32 18.03 5.73
N GLU A 60 -4.61 18.16 5.44
CA GLU A 60 -5.68 17.45 6.13
C GLU A 60 -5.55 15.93 5.94
N ALA A 61 -5.16 15.49 4.74
CA ALA A 61 -4.89 14.07 4.48
C ALA A 61 -3.79 13.51 5.39
N LEU A 62 -2.69 14.27 5.60
CA LEU A 62 -1.64 13.90 6.55
C LEU A 62 -2.14 13.85 8.00
N GLU A 63 -2.95 14.81 8.41
CA GLU A 63 -3.51 14.85 9.76
C GLU A 63 -4.41 13.65 10.01
N ASN A 64 -5.38 13.39 9.12
CA ASN A 64 -6.26 12.25 9.20
C ASN A 64 -5.52 10.91 9.21
N LEU A 65 -4.46 10.79 8.40
CA LEU A 65 -3.62 9.59 8.37
C LEU A 65 -2.82 9.42 9.67
N GLY A 66 -2.36 10.49 10.28
CA GLY A 66 -1.69 10.47 11.59
C GLY A 66 -2.61 9.99 12.73
N GLU A 67 -3.90 10.32 12.67
CA GLU A 67 -4.91 9.89 13.64
C GLU A 67 -5.61 8.58 13.27
N LEU A 68 -5.17 7.92 12.19
CA LEU A 68 -5.76 6.71 11.66
C LEU A 68 -5.82 5.58 12.69
N SER A 69 -7.00 4.99 12.86
CA SER A 69 -7.25 3.81 13.70
C SER A 69 -7.60 2.56 12.90
N THR A 70 -8.20 2.73 11.72
CA THR A 70 -8.66 1.63 10.87
C THR A 70 -8.31 1.89 9.41
N ILE A 71 -7.72 0.92 8.76
CA ILE A 71 -7.49 0.93 7.31
C ILE A 71 -8.32 -0.17 6.65
N THR A 72 -9.04 0.19 5.61
CA THR A 72 -9.82 -0.74 4.79
C THR A 72 -9.13 -0.89 3.45
N PHE A 73 -8.91 -2.13 3.04
CA PHE A 73 -8.30 -2.48 1.76
C PHE A 73 -9.34 -3.06 0.81
N ASP A 74 -9.33 -2.63 -0.44
CA ASP A 74 -9.82 -3.49 -1.51
C ASP A 74 -8.85 -4.64 -1.77
N LYS A 75 -9.32 -5.73 -2.38
CA LYS A 75 -8.47 -6.87 -2.73
C LYS A 75 -7.73 -6.63 -4.05
N THR A 76 -8.53 -6.50 -5.14
CA THR A 76 -8.03 -6.54 -6.51
C THR A 76 -7.28 -5.27 -6.89
N GLY A 77 -6.09 -5.40 -7.46
CA GLY A 77 -5.26 -4.24 -7.83
C GLY A 77 -4.69 -3.46 -6.64
N THR A 78 -4.96 -3.90 -5.39
CA THR A 78 -4.48 -3.29 -4.15
C THR A 78 -3.57 -4.23 -3.39
N LEU A 79 -4.12 -5.25 -2.72
CA LEU A 79 -3.32 -6.30 -2.07
C LEU A 79 -2.88 -7.40 -3.05
N THR A 80 -3.43 -7.38 -4.25
CA THR A 80 -3.04 -8.21 -5.38
C THR A 80 -2.58 -7.34 -6.55
N TYR A 81 -1.95 -7.94 -7.53
CA TYR A 81 -1.49 -7.21 -8.74
C TYR A 81 -2.63 -6.81 -9.68
N GLY A 82 -3.83 -7.40 -9.53
CA GLY A 82 -4.94 -7.23 -10.47
C GLY A 82 -4.78 -8.01 -11.78
N ASP A 83 -3.76 -8.85 -11.86
CA ASP A 83 -3.42 -9.65 -13.02
C ASP A 83 -3.74 -11.12 -12.75
N LEU A 84 -4.68 -11.65 -13.52
CA LEU A 84 -5.00 -13.08 -13.46
C LEU A 84 -3.86 -13.88 -14.07
N LYS A 85 -3.37 -14.87 -13.32
CA LYS A 85 -2.35 -15.83 -13.77
C LYS A 85 -2.81 -17.24 -13.55
N VAL A 86 -2.36 -18.16 -14.41
CA VAL A 86 -2.55 -19.59 -14.17
C VAL A 86 -1.81 -19.98 -12.90
N SER A 87 -2.56 -20.41 -11.90
CA SER A 87 -2.01 -20.84 -10.60
C SER A 87 -1.81 -22.35 -10.51
N ASP A 88 -2.73 -23.12 -11.12
CA ASP A 88 -2.66 -24.59 -11.10
C ASP A 88 -3.15 -25.15 -12.42
N ILE A 89 -2.53 -26.23 -12.82
CA ILE A 89 -2.97 -27.09 -13.93
C ILE A 89 -3.12 -28.50 -13.36
N ILE A 90 -4.33 -29.02 -13.35
CA ILE A 90 -4.64 -30.34 -12.78
C ILE A 90 -5.03 -31.25 -13.94
N PRO A 91 -4.11 -32.10 -14.43
CA PRO A 91 -4.42 -33.06 -15.48
C PRO A 91 -5.38 -34.14 -14.98
N THR A 92 -6.19 -34.68 -15.90
CA THR A 92 -7.03 -35.85 -15.65
C THR A 92 -6.70 -36.95 -16.68
N GLY A 93 -6.78 -38.19 -16.24
CA GLY A 93 -6.34 -39.32 -17.07
C GLY A 93 -4.82 -39.38 -17.24
N ASP A 94 -4.37 -39.71 -18.44
CA ASP A 94 -2.95 -39.90 -18.77
C ASP A 94 -2.30 -38.65 -19.37
N PHE A 95 -2.93 -37.47 -19.23
CA PHE A 95 -2.41 -36.20 -19.75
C PHE A 95 -1.41 -35.55 -18.78
N THR A 96 -0.45 -34.84 -19.33
CA THR A 96 0.49 -33.99 -18.57
C THR A 96 -0.02 -32.55 -18.48
N GLU A 97 0.52 -31.77 -17.55
CA GLU A 97 0.20 -30.33 -17.41
C GLU A 97 0.47 -29.56 -18.71
N ASN A 98 1.61 -29.84 -19.35
CA ASN A 98 1.99 -29.22 -20.62
C ASN A 98 1.02 -29.54 -21.77
N GLU A 99 0.49 -30.76 -21.81
CA GLU A 99 -0.48 -31.15 -22.83
C GLU A 99 -1.83 -30.45 -22.61
N VAL A 100 -2.29 -30.38 -21.35
CA VAL A 100 -3.52 -29.66 -20.99
C VAL A 100 -3.38 -28.18 -21.37
N LEU A 101 -2.25 -27.55 -21.01
CA LEU A 101 -1.97 -26.16 -21.30
C LEU A 101 -1.87 -25.89 -22.82
N ALA A 102 -1.18 -26.76 -23.58
CA ALA A 102 -1.08 -26.67 -25.02
C ALA A 102 -2.45 -26.73 -25.73
N ILE A 103 -3.30 -27.68 -25.30
CA ILE A 103 -4.63 -27.87 -25.87
C ILE A 103 -5.57 -26.70 -25.51
N ALA A 104 -5.54 -26.24 -24.26
CA ALA A 104 -6.33 -25.08 -23.84
C ALA A 104 -5.91 -23.82 -24.57
N SER A 105 -4.59 -23.56 -24.63
CA SER A 105 -4.06 -22.37 -25.32
C SER A 105 -4.39 -22.36 -26.81
N ALA A 106 -4.53 -23.52 -27.45
CA ALA A 106 -4.87 -23.59 -28.85
C ALA A 106 -6.22 -22.94 -29.19
N VAL A 107 -7.22 -23.04 -28.30
CA VAL A 107 -8.52 -22.41 -28.45
C VAL A 107 -8.60 -21.05 -27.78
N GLU A 108 -7.95 -20.87 -26.62
CA GLU A 108 -8.00 -19.61 -25.88
C GLU A 108 -7.21 -18.48 -26.56
N ASN A 109 -6.15 -18.75 -27.32
CA ASN A 109 -5.44 -17.74 -28.13
C ASN A 109 -6.32 -16.98 -29.14
N LEU A 110 -7.51 -17.48 -29.44
CA LEU A 110 -8.48 -16.85 -30.29
C LEU A 110 -9.56 -16.07 -29.55
N SER A 111 -9.50 -16.06 -28.22
CA SER A 111 -10.44 -15.39 -27.33
C SER A 111 -9.83 -14.10 -26.76
N GLU A 112 -10.62 -13.03 -26.69
CA GLU A 112 -10.21 -11.75 -26.07
C GLU A 112 -10.47 -11.71 -24.55
N HIS A 113 -10.92 -12.81 -23.95
CA HIS A 113 -11.26 -12.86 -22.54
C HIS A 113 -9.99 -12.80 -21.66
N PRO A 114 -9.98 -12.07 -20.51
CA PRO A 114 -8.80 -11.98 -19.62
C PRO A 114 -8.24 -13.34 -19.16
N LEU A 115 -9.12 -14.32 -18.90
CA LEU A 115 -8.70 -15.70 -18.54
C LEU A 115 -7.96 -16.37 -19.69
N ALA A 116 -8.41 -16.15 -20.92
CA ALA A 116 -7.80 -16.70 -22.13
C ALA A 116 -6.39 -16.13 -22.32
N LYS A 117 -6.24 -14.81 -22.14
CA LYS A 117 -4.93 -14.15 -22.19
C LYS A 117 -3.96 -14.77 -21.19
N ALA A 118 -4.37 -14.95 -19.94
CA ALA A 118 -3.52 -15.54 -18.91
C ALA A 118 -3.07 -16.97 -19.25
N ILE A 119 -3.93 -17.79 -19.87
CA ILE A 119 -3.58 -19.15 -20.34
C ILE A 119 -2.58 -19.08 -21.50
N ALA A 120 -2.80 -18.16 -22.44
CA ALA A 120 -1.91 -17.95 -23.57
C ALA A 120 -0.52 -17.45 -23.14
N ASP A 121 -0.48 -16.48 -22.23
CA ASP A 121 0.75 -15.94 -21.67
C ASP A 121 1.55 -17.04 -20.95
N LYS A 122 0.88 -17.86 -20.12
CA LYS A 122 1.53 -19.01 -19.45
C LYS A 122 2.14 -20.01 -20.43
N ALA A 123 1.44 -20.33 -21.53
CA ALA A 123 1.97 -21.24 -22.55
C ALA A 123 3.17 -20.63 -23.28
N ASN A 124 3.17 -19.31 -23.53
CA ASN A 124 4.29 -18.61 -24.14
C ASN A 124 5.51 -18.58 -23.22
N ASP A 125 5.32 -18.29 -21.91
CA ASP A 125 6.40 -18.26 -20.91
C ASP A 125 7.08 -19.62 -20.77
N GLU A 126 6.31 -20.71 -20.84
CA GLU A 126 6.83 -22.08 -20.79
C GLU A 126 7.30 -22.61 -22.16
N HIS A 127 7.28 -21.75 -23.20
CA HIS A 127 7.68 -22.11 -24.56
C HIS A 127 6.95 -23.32 -25.14
N ILE A 128 5.67 -23.48 -24.78
CA ILE A 128 4.84 -24.59 -25.25
C ILE A 128 4.38 -24.36 -26.69
N ALA A 129 4.61 -25.36 -27.54
CA ALA A 129 4.14 -25.32 -28.91
C ALA A 129 2.61 -25.45 -28.97
N VAL A 130 1.94 -24.41 -29.50
CA VAL A 130 0.48 -24.36 -29.63
C VAL A 130 0.07 -24.61 -31.06
N GLU A 131 -0.78 -25.61 -31.28
CA GLU A 131 -1.30 -25.94 -32.63
C GLU A 131 -2.41 -24.96 -33.07
N LYS A 132 -2.51 -24.74 -34.37
CA LYS A 132 -3.60 -23.95 -34.96
C LYS A 132 -4.94 -24.67 -34.87
N VAL A 133 -5.97 -23.90 -34.58
CA VAL A 133 -7.36 -24.38 -34.47
C VAL A 133 -8.18 -23.91 -35.66
N SER A 134 -9.05 -24.78 -36.16
CA SER A 134 -10.11 -24.50 -37.15
C SER A 134 -11.48 -24.54 -36.45
N ASN A 135 -12.49 -23.99 -37.11
CA ASN A 135 -13.89 -23.99 -36.65
C ASN A 135 -14.06 -23.39 -35.21
N PHE A 136 -13.30 -22.35 -34.90
CA PHE A 136 -13.41 -21.68 -33.62
C PHE A 136 -14.81 -21.10 -33.40
N LYS A 137 -15.37 -21.31 -32.22
CA LYS A 137 -16.63 -20.72 -31.75
C LYS A 137 -16.49 -20.25 -30.31
N MET A 138 -16.91 -19.03 -30.03
CA MET A 138 -17.02 -18.49 -28.68
C MET A 138 -18.47 -18.51 -28.22
N TYR A 139 -18.70 -18.96 -27.00
CA TYR A 139 -20.00 -18.93 -26.32
C TYR A 139 -19.88 -17.96 -25.11
N PRO A 140 -20.38 -16.71 -25.24
CA PRO A 140 -20.21 -15.68 -24.22
C PRO A 140 -20.66 -16.14 -22.83
N GLY A 141 -19.81 -15.93 -21.82
CA GLY A 141 -20.05 -16.33 -20.43
C GLY A 141 -20.02 -17.84 -20.18
N ARG A 142 -19.64 -18.67 -21.15
CA ARG A 142 -19.65 -20.13 -21.06
C ARG A 142 -18.29 -20.76 -21.38
N GLY A 143 -17.72 -20.47 -22.55
CA GLY A 143 -16.45 -21.04 -22.98
C GLY A 143 -16.22 -20.95 -24.49
N VAL A 144 -15.20 -21.67 -24.94
CA VAL A 144 -14.75 -21.71 -26.35
C VAL A 144 -14.67 -23.15 -26.87
N PHE A 145 -14.82 -23.27 -28.18
CA PHE A 145 -14.74 -24.53 -28.90
C PHE A 145 -13.84 -24.38 -30.14
N GLY A 146 -13.13 -25.44 -30.51
CA GLY A 146 -12.36 -25.47 -31.73
C GLY A 146 -11.93 -26.88 -32.09
N ILE A 147 -11.33 -27.04 -33.28
CA ILE A 147 -10.84 -28.33 -33.77
C ILE A 147 -9.39 -28.19 -34.20
N ASN A 148 -8.51 -29.07 -33.73
CA ASN A 148 -7.13 -29.19 -34.19
C ASN A 148 -6.82 -30.62 -34.67
N SER A 149 -5.55 -30.95 -34.88
CA SER A 149 -5.10 -32.27 -35.29
C SER A 149 -5.46 -33.38 -34.31
N LYS A 150 -5.55 -33.04 -32.98
CA LYS A 150 -5.87 -33.98 -31.89
C LYS A 150 -7.38 -34.21 -31.74
N GLY A 151 -8.22 -33.34 -32.30
CA GLY A 151 -9.67 -33.49 -32.27
C GLY A 151 -10.44 -32.23 -31.86
N LYS A 152 -11.64 -32.45 -31.29
CA LYS A 152 -12.55 -31.39 -30.84
C LYS A 152 -12.12 -30.93 -29.40
N ILE A 153 -11.83 -29.65 -29.27
CA ILE A 153 -11.40 -29.03 -28.03
C ILE A 153 -12.54 -28.18 -27.47
N TYR A 154 -12.77 -28.29 -26.18
CA TYR A 154 -13.70 -27.49 -25.39
C TYR A 154 -12.96 -26.89 -24.22
N ALA A 155 -13.06 -25.59 -23.99
CA ALA A 155 -12.55 -24.95 -22.78
C ALA A 155 -13.60 -24.01 -22.21
N GLY A 156 -13.90 -24.08 -20.93
CA GLY A 156 -14.93 -23.21 -20.34
C GLY A 156 -15.35 -23.60 -18.93
N ASN A 157 -16.45 -22.98 -18.48
CA ASN A 157 -16.98 -23.19 -17.15
C ASN A 157 -17.66 -24.55 -16.99
N LEU A 158 -17.96 -24.93 -15.75
CA LEU A 158 -18.55 -26.21 -15.40
C LEU A 158 -19.87 -26.49 -16.14
N ASN A 159 -20.72 -25.47 -16.29
CA ASN A 159 -22.02 -25.65 -16.96
C ASN A 159 -21.85 -25.99 -18.45
N TYR A 160 -20.94 -25.31 -19.13
CA TYR A 160 -20.65 -25.58 -20.54
C TYR A 160 -20.05 -26.96 -20.76
N ILE A 161 -19.15 -27.38 -19.87
CA ILE A 161 -18.53 -28.71 -19.97
C ILE A 161 -19.54 -29.83 -19.67
N LYS A 162 -20.40 -29.69 -18.67
CA LYS A 162 -21.45 -30.69 -18.34
C LYS A 162 -22.44 -30.97 -19.48
N GLU A 163 -22.63 -30.05 -20.41
CA GLU A 163 -23.46 -30.28 -21.60
C GLU A 163 -22.84 -31.26 -22.58
N ASN A 164 -21.53 -31.42 -22.60
CA ASN A 164 -20.78 -32.19 -23.56
C ASN A 164 -20.01 -33.38 -22.96
N PHE A 165 -19.80 -33.37 -21.63
CA PHE A 165 -18.95 -34.35 -20.94
C PHE A 165 -19.55 -34.80 -19.60
N GLU A 166 -19.33 -36.05 -19.25
CA GLU A 166 -19.51 -36.55 -17.90
C GLU A 166 -18.33 -36.13 -17.02
N ILE A 167 -18.59 -35.64 -15.82
CA ILE A 167 -17.59 -35.20 -14.87
C ILE A 167 -17.46 -36.21 -13.76
N SER A 168 -16.23 -36.71 -13.53
CA SER A 168 -15.97 -37.69 -12.49
C SER A 168 -16.09 -37.07 -11.09
N ASP A 169 -16.38 -37.88 -10.06
CA ASP A 169 -16.41 -37.43 -8.67
C ASP A 169 -15.08 -36.84 -8.21
N LYS A 170 -13.96 -37.39 -8.70
CA LYS A 170 -12.62 -36.88 -8.42
C LYS A 170 -12.45 -35.47 -8.98
N THR A 171 -12.93 -35.22 -10.20
CA THR A 171 -12.91 -33.88 -10.82
C THR A 171 -13.76 -32.90 -10.03
N ASN A 172 -14.96 -33.31 -9.58
CA ASN A 172 -15.83 -32.47 -8.75
C ASN A 172 -15.13 -32.06 -7.43
N THR A 173 -14.41 -32.97 -6.78
CA THR A 173 -13.65 -32.68 -5.56
C THR A 173 -12.56 -31.60 -5.80
N TYR A 174 -11.85 -31.69 -6.92
CA TYR A 174 -10.88 -30.64 -7.29
C TYR A 174 -11.56 -29.29 -7.53
N LEU A 175 -12.70 -29.28 -8.24
CA LEU A 175 -13.46 -28.07 -8.52
C LEU A 175 -13.94 -27.38 -7.22
N ASP A 176 -14.44 -28.17 -6.25
CA ASP A 176 -14.89 -27.65 -4.96
C ASP A 176 -13.73 -27.04 -4.15
N ASN A 177 -12.58 -27.68 -4.16
CA ASN A 177 -11.38 -27.16 -3.49
C ASN A 177 -10.92 -25.83 -4.13
N LEU A 178 -10.76 -25.80 -5.44
CA LEU A 178 -10.32 -24.59 -6.18
C LEU A 178 -11.33 -23.44 -6.04
N ASN A 179 -12.64 -23.75 -6.07
CA ASN A 179 -13.69 -22.75 -5.80
C ASN A 179 -13.62 -22.20 -4.36
N SER A 180 -13.27 -23.05 -3.38
CA SER A 180 -13.11 -22.59 -1.99
C SER A 180 -11.92 -21.66 -1.79
N GLU A 181 -10.90 -21.81 -2.63
CA GLU A 181 -9.73 -20.93 -2.71
C GLU A 181 -10.00 -19.67 -3.55
N GLY A 182 -11.16 -19.59 -4.20
CA GLY A 182 -11.59 -18.43 -5.00
C GLY A 182 -10.90 -18.28 -6.33
N LYS A 183 -10.42 -19.39 -6.87
CA LYS A 183 -9.80 -19.41 -8.18
C LYS A 183 -10.86 -19.42 -9.29
N ALA A 184 -10.59 -18.71 -10.37
CA ALA A 184 -11.37 -18.86 -11.58
C ALA A 184 -10.98 -20.19 -12.26
N ILE A 185 -11.96 -20.93 -12.75
CA ILE A 185 -11.74 -22.30 -13.23
C ILE A 185 -12.14 -22.40 -14.69
N ILE A 186 -11.23 -22.93 -15.50
CA ILE A 186 -11.50 -23.37 -16.86
C ILE A 186 -11.28 -24.91 -16.93
N ILE A 187 -12.30 -25.62 -17.33
CA ILE A 187 -12.23 -27.08 -17.54
C ILE A 187 -11.97 -27.31 -19.03
N VAL A 188 -11.01 -28.19 -19.32
CA VAL A 188 -10.59 -28.50 -20.68
C VAL A 188 -11.05 -29.92 -21.06
N GLY A 189 -11.76 -30.00 -22.16
CA GLY A 189 -12.23 -31.25 -22.76
C GLY A 189 -11.62 -31.48 -24.13
N LEU A 190 -11.27 -32.73 -24.43
CA LEU A 190 -10.80 -33.16 -25.76
C LEU A 190 -11.63 -34.33 -26.22
N ASN A 191 -12.24 -34.22 -27.41
CA ASN A 191 -13.14 -35.22 -27.99
C ASN A 191 -14.30 -35.57 -27.04
N ASN A 192 -14.19 -36.68 -26.26
CA ASN A 192 -15.27 -37.18 -25.43
C ASN A 192 -14.86 -37.27 -23.93
N GLN A 193 -13.73 -36.70 -23.55
CA GLN A 193 -13.26 -36.75 -22.15
C GLN A 193 -12.75 -35.39 -21.64
N VAL A 194 -12.89 -35.17 -20.36
CA VAL A 194 -12.23 -34.08 -19.66
C VAL A 194 -10.75 -34.43 -19.47
N ILE A 195 -9.85 -33.60 -19.97
CA ILE A 195 -8.40 -33.82 -19.92
C ILE A 195 -7.70 -33.06 -18.79
N GLY A 196 -8.35 -32.04 -18.24
CA GLY A 196 -7.77 -31.30 -17.12
C GLY A 196 -8.56 -30.06 -16.71
N ILE A 197 -8.09 -29.43 -15.64
CA ILE A 197 -8.62 -28.21 -15.08
C ILE A 197 -7.48 -27.21 -15.04
N ILE A 198 -7.73 -25.99 -15.48
CA ILE A 198 -6.83 -24.84 -15.32
C ILE A 198 -7.47 -23.88 -14.32
N ALA A 199 -6.78 -23.62 -13.23
CA ALA A 199 -7.17 -22.64 -12.23
C ALA A 199 -6.37 -21.35 -12.39
N LEU A 200 -7.05 -20.24 -12.29
CA LEU A 200 -6.45 -18.91 -12.38
C LEU A 200 -6.78 -18.12 -11.13
N SER A 201 -5.81 -17.42 -10.61
CA SER A 201 -5.98 -16.52 -9.46
C SER A 201 -5.26 -15.20 -9.71
N ASP A 202 -5.74 -14.19 -9.03
CA ASP A 202 -5.02 -12.93 -8.93
C ASP A 202 -3.86 -13.11 -7.94
N SER A 203 -2.66 -12.74 -8.35
CA SER A 203 -1.46 -12.94 -7.55
C SER A 203 -1.41 -11.96 -6.38
N ILE A 204 -1.24 -12.49 -5.17
CA ILE A 204 -0.99 -11.68 -3.97
C ILE A 204 0.35 -10.98 -4.14
N ARG A 205 0.43 -9.69 -3.78
CA ARG A 205 1.71 -8.98 -3.76
C ARG A 205 2.59 -9.55 -2.66
N GLU A 206 3.86 -9.75 -2.95
CA GLU A 206 4.84 -10.34 -2.02
C GLU A 206 4.91 -9.55 -0.70
N ASP A 207 4.72 -8.23 -0.77
CA ASP A 207 4.79 -7.33 0.37
C ASP A 207 3.47 -7.21 1.16
N SER A 208 2.35 -7.78 0.69
CA SER A 208 1.03 -7.60 1.32
C SER A 208 1.00 -8.03 2.77
N GLN A 209 1.58 -9.17 3.11
CA GLN A 209 1.64 -9.65 4.48
C GLN A 209 2.49 -8.72 5.36
N SER A 210 3.68 -8.35 4.91
CA SER A 210 4.59 -7.46 5.65
C SER A 210 3.97 -6.07 5.89
N VAL A 211 3.22 -5.56 4.93
CA VAL A 211 2.49 -4.29 5.04
C VAL A 211 1.42 -4.36 6.13
N VAL A 212 0.63 -5.43 6.16
CA VAL A 212 -0.41 -5.65 7.19
C VAL A 212 0.22 -5.77 8.58
N GLU A 213 1.30 -6.54 8.72
CA GLU A 213 2.04 -6.69 9.97
C GLU A 213 2.60 -5.34 10.47
N ASN A 214 3.23 -4.57 9.57
CA ASN A 214 3.75 -3.24 9.89
C ASN A 214 2.64 -2.26 10.34
N LEU A 215 1.45 -2.33 9.75
CA LEU A 215 0.31 -1.51 10.15
C LEU A 215 -0.22 -1.92 11.53
N HIS A 216 -0.27 -3.22 11.84
CA HIS A 216 -0.63 -3.71 13.17
C HIS A 216 0.36 -3.24 14.24
N GLU A 217 1.67 -3.25 13.97
CA GLU A 217 2.68 -2.69 14.88
C GLU A 217 2.49 -1.18 15.12
N LEU A 218 1.97 -0.46 14.13
CA LEU A 218 1.62 0.96 14.25
C LEU A 218 0.27 1.19 14.95
N GLY A 219 -0.38 0.14 15.45
CA GLY A 219 -1.66 0.20 16.15
C GLY A 219 -2.87 0.42 15.24
N VAL A 220 -2.75 0.12 13.95
CA VAL A 220 -3.82 0.30 12.96
C VAL A 220 -4.52 -1.04 12.73
N LYS A 221 -5.85 -1.06 12.88
CA LYS A 221 -6.68 -2.21 12.52
C LYS A 221 -6.83 -2.29 11.01
N THR A 222 -6.62 -3.48 10.44
CA THR A 222 -6.79 -3.74 9.01
C THR A 222 -8.08 -4.50 8.73
N VAL A 223 -8.80 -4.13 7.66
CA VAL A 223 -10.08 -4.71 7.24
C VAL A 223 -10.04 -4.95 5.74
N LEU A 224 -10.53 -6.10 5.29
CA LEU A 224 -10.70 -6.41 3.88
C LEU A 224 -12.15 -6.17 3.43
N LEU A 225 -12.36 -5.36 2.41
CA LEU A 225 -13.66 -5.14 1.75
C LEU A 225 -13.56 -5.63 0.30
N THR A 226 -14.30 -6.67 -0.07
CA THR A 226 -14.20 -7.25 -1.41
C THR A 226 -15.56 -7.69 -1.96
N GLY A 227 -15.68 -7.68 -3.29
CA GLY A 227 -16.83 -8.28 -4.01
C GLY A 227 -16.78 -9.80 -4.08
N ASP A 228 -15.66 -10.42 -3.72
CA ASP A 228 -15.52 -11.88 -3.73
C ASP A 228 -16.46 -12.54 -2.71
N ASN A 229 -16.76 -13.83 -2.95
CA ASN A 229 -17.52 -14.59 -1.98
C ASN A 229 -16.77 -14.70 -0.63
N VAL A 230 -17.53 -14.87 0.45
CA VAL A 230 -17.00 -14.86 1.83
C VAL A 230 -15.92 -15.92 2.06
N LYS A 231 -16.01 -17.10 1.43
CA LYS A 231 -15.00 -18.17 1.58
C LYS A 231 -13.68 -17.76 0.98
N THR A 232 -13.69 -17.27 -0.27
CA THR A 232 -12.54 -16.74 -0.97
C THR A 232 -11.90 -15.56 -0.21
N ALA A 233 -12.72 -14.62 0.23
CA ALA A 233 -12.27 -13.46 0.98
C ALA A 233 -11.56 -13.85 2.28
N ASN A 234 -12.10 -14.82 3.04
CA ASN A 234 -11.47 -15.34 4.25
C ASN A 234 -10.17 -16.11 3.97
N TYR A 235 -10.14 -16.91 2.90
CA TYR A 235 -8.92 -17.63 2.49
C TYR A 235 -7.77 -16.64 2.19
N PHE A 236 -8.07 -15.61 1.39
CA PHE A 236 -7.13 -14.57 1.04
C PHE A 236 -6.65 -13.78 2.28
N ALA A 237 -7.59 -13.31 3.10
CA ALA A 237 -7.30 -12.52 4.29
C ALA A 237 -6.39 -13.24 5.28
N LYS A 238 -6.56 -14.57 5.42
CA LYS A 238 -5.69 -15.41 6.25
C LYS A 238 -4.24 -15.42 5.75
N GLN A 239 -4.03 -15.38 4.44
CA GLN A 239 -2.67 -15.36 3.86
C GLN A 239 -1.96 -14.04 4.12
N VAL A 240 -2.69 -12.91 4.08
CA VAL A 240 -2.12 -11.58 4.32
C VAL A 240 -2.20 -11.13 5.78
N GLY A 241 -2.81 -11.91 6.68
CA GLY A 241 -2.88 -11.60 8.11
C GLY A 241 -3.99 -10.62 8.51
N ILE A 242 -5.02 -10.43 7.67
CA ILE A 242 -6.19 -9.59 7.98
C ILE A 242 -7.25 -10.43 8.70
N SER A 243 -7.72 -9.96 9.87
CA SER A 243 -8.69 -10.69 10.70
C SER A 243 -10.15 -10.32 10.46
N GLU A 244 -10.45 -9.12 10.01
CA GLU A 244 -11.81 -8.66 9.72
C GLU A 244 -12.05 -8.59 8.21
N VAL A 245 -13.08 -9.30 7.76
CA VAL A 245 -13.36 -9.51 6.32
C VAL A 245 -14.84 -9.31 6.04
N HIS A 246 -15.13 -8.57 5.00
CA HIS A 246 -16.48 -8.41 4.46
C HIS A 246 -16.44 -8.73 2.95
N GLY A 247 -17.03 -9.87 2.59
CA GLY A 247 -17.16 -10.37 1.22
C GLY A 247 -18.54 -10.16 0.63
N ASN A 248 -18.73 -10.52 -0.66
CA ASN A 248 -19.94 -10.33 -1.46
C ASN A 248 -20.42 -8.87 -1.52
N LEU A 249 -19.52 -7.89 -1.42
CA LEU A 249 -19.90 -6.48 -1.38
C LEU A 249 -20.04 -5.88 -2.77
N LEU A 250 -21.16 -5.22 -3.01
CA LEU A 250 -21.32 -4.30 -4.12
C LEU A 250 -20.57 -2.97 -3.82
N PRO A 251 -20.24 -2.15 -4.82
CA PRO A 251 -19.54 -0.86 -4.59
C PRO A 251 -20.22 0.04 -3.55
N ASN A 252 -21.55 0.13 -3.59
CA ASN A 252 -22.33 0.90 -2.61
C ASN A 252 -22.29 0.31 -1.19
N GLU A 253 -22.12 -1.00 -1.05
CA GLU A 253 -22.02 -1.66 0.25
C GLU A 253 -20.63 -1.46 0.88
N LYS A 254 -19.56 -1.40 0.07
CA LYS A 254 -18.23 -1.00 0.53
C LYS A 254 -18.27 0.40 1.16
N LEU A 255 -18.94 1.36 0.50
CA LEU A 255 -19.16 2.70 1.06
C LEU A 255 -19.87 2.66 2.41
N GLN A 256 -20.96 1.88 2.53
CA GLN A 256 -21.71 1.76 3.78
C GLN A 256 -20.86 1.20 4.93
N TRP A 257 -19.94 0.27 4.64
CA TRP A 257 -19.01 -0.25 5.64
C TRP A 257 -18.03 0.83 6.10
N VAL A 258 -17.45 1.61 5.18
CA VAL A 258 -16.59 2.75 5.53
C VAL A 258 -17.35 3.75 6.42
N GLU A 259 -18.61 4.09 6.08
CA GLU A 259 -19.44 4.97 6.91
C GLU A 259 -19.70 4.38 8.30
N LYS A 260 -19.97 3.07 8.38
CA LYS A 260 -20.21 2.38 9.64
C LYS A 260 -19.02 2.48 10.56
N PHE A 261 -17.80 2.27 10.04
CA PHE A 261 -16.57 2.43 10.83
C PHE A 261 -16.40 3.87 11.30
N LYS A 262 -16.64 4.87 10.44
CA LYS A 262 -16.60 6.30 10.82
C LYS A 262 -17.61 6.63 11.91
N LYS A 263 -18.84 6.17 11.79
CA LYS A 263 -19.91 6.38 12.80
C LYS A 263 -19.59 5.74 14.16
N SER A 264 -18.74 4.70 14.17
CA SER A 264 -18.22 4.08 15.39
C SER A 264 -17.07 4.85 16.05
N GLY A 265 -16.74 6.05 15.55
CA GLY A 265 -15.69 6.91 16.10
C GLY A 265 -14.28 6.63 15.57
N ASN A 266 -14.15 5.73 14.58
CA ASN A 266 -12.85 5.44 13.97
C ASN A 266 -12.47 6.50 12.93
N LYS A 267 -11.17 6.83 12.87
CA LYS A 267 -10.57 7.47 11.71
C LYS A 267 -10.24 6.38 10.70
N VAL A 268 -10.86 6.44 9.52
CA VAL A 268 -10.80 5.38 8.50
C VAL A 268 -10.04 5.84 7.28
N CYS A 269 -9.07 5.04 6.86
CA CYS A 269 -8.45 5.13 5.53
C CYS A 269 -9.06 4.05 4.62
N MET A 270 -9.37 4.41 3.37
CA MET A 270 -9.67 3.45 2.31
C MET A 270 -8.52 3.41 1.32
N VAL A 271 -8.07 2.19 1.00
CA VAL A 271 -7.05 1.93 -0.03
C VAL A 271 -7.67 1.11 -1.14
N GLY A 272 -7.54 1.58 -2.37
CA GLY A 272 -8.13 0.92 -3.54
C GLY A 272 -7.48 1.36 -4.84
N ASP A 273 -7.89 0.73 -5.95
CA ASP A 273 -7.45 1.06 -7.31
C ASP A 273 -8.26 2.21 -7.95
N GLY A 274 -9.36 2.62 -7.32
CA GLY A 274 -10.21 3.74 -7.73
C GLY A 274 -11.17 3.45 -8.88
N VAL A 275 -11.12 2.29 -9.51
CA VAL A 275 -12.02 1.96 -10.63
C VAL A 275 -13.42 1.67 -10.13
N ASN A 276 -13.54 0.77 -9.16
CA ASN A 276 -14.81 0.36 -8.57
C ASN A 276 -15.08 1.00 -7.20
N ASP A 277 -14.05 1.53 -6.55
CA ASP A 277 -14.07 1.96 -5.16
C ASP A 277 -14.11 3.48 -4.98
N ALA A 278 -14.20 4.26 -6.06
CA ALA A 278 -14.23 5.72 -6.00
C ALA A 278 -15.25 6.29 -4.99
N PRO A 279 -16.48 5.76 -4.86
CA PRO A 279 -17.42 6.20 -3.83
C PRO A 279 -16.94 5.91 -2.40
N ALA A 280 -16.32 4.75 -2.15
CA ALA A 280 -15.78 4.37 -0.85
C ALA A 280 -14.55 5.22 -0.49
N LEU A 281 -13.65 5.48 -1.46
CA LEU A 281 -12.50 6.37 -1.32
C LEU A 281 -12.94 7.77 -0.87
N LYS A 282 -13.93 8.38 -1.55
CA LYS A 282 -14.45 9.71 -1.21
C LYS A 282 -15.14 9.77 0.16
N THR A 283 -15.64 8.64 0.65
CA THR A 283 -16.35 8.57 1.93
C THR A 283 -15.41 8.44 3.12
N ALA A 284 -14.23 7.89 2.96
CA ALA A 284 -13.24 7.71 4.01
C ALA A 284 -12.80 9.08 4.63
N ASN A 285 -12.11 9.05 5.78
CA ASN A 285 -11.48 10.25 6.34
C ASN A 285 -10.23 10.63 5.55
N VAL A 286 -9.54 9.64 5.01
CA VAL A 286 -8.44 9.76 4.08
C VAL A 286 -8.47 8.59 3.12
N SER A 287 -8.09 8.82 1.88
CA SER A 287 -8.08 7.80 0.84
C SER A 287 -6.72 7.72 0.17
N VAL A 288 -6.32 6.49 -0.15
CA VAL A 288 -5.07 6.19 -0.87
C VAL A 288 -5.41 5.43 -2.13
N ALA A 289 -5.05 5.99 -3.28
CA ALA A 289 -5.16 5.31 -4.57
C ALA A 289 -3.85 4.65 -4.94
N MET A 290 -3.95 3.41 -5.44
CA MET A 290 -2.85 2.72 -6.11
C MET A 290 -2.72 3.32 -7.51
N GLY A 291 -1.55 3.86 -7.83
CA GLY A 291 -1.30 4.55 -9.09
C GLY A 291 -0.70 3.62 -10.14
N SER A 292 -1.44 2.61 -10.61
CA SER A 292 -1.10 1.98 -11.87
C SER A 292 -1.26 3.00 -13.01
N ILE A 293 -0.32 2.99 -13.93
CA ILE A 293 -0.32 3.88 -15.12
C ILE A 293 -1.66 3.74 -15.84
N GLY A 294 -2.56 4.73 -15.69
CA GLY A 294 -3.82 4.78 -16.43
C GLY A 294 -5.09 5.10 -15.66
N SER A 295 -5.07 5.25 -14.33
CA SER A 295 -6.29 5.62 -13.60
C SER A 295 -6.25 7.06 -13.09
N ASP A 296 -6.35 8.03 -14.01
CA ASP A 296 -6.59 9.45 -13.67
C ASP A 296 -7.80 9.60 -12.73
N ILE A 297 -8.80 8.74 -12.89
CA ILE A 297 -10.02 8.71 -12.05
C ILE A 297 -9.70 8.35 -10.60
N ALA A 298 -8.82 7.38 -10.36
CA ALA A 298 -8.41 7.00 -9.01
C ALA A 298 -7.61 8.10 -8.33
N ILE A 299 -6.67 8.68 -9.08
CA ILE A 299 -5.87 9.82 -8.61
C ILE A 299 -6.79 10.98 -8.26
N ASP A 300 -7.81 11.29 -9.09
CA ASP A 300 -8.76 12.38 -8.81
C ASP A 300 -9.66 12.09 -7.60
N ALA A 301 -10.04 10.86 -7.37
CA ALA A 301 -10.93 10.47 -6.28
C ALA A 301 -10.25 10.42 -4.91
N ALA A 302 -8.94 10.14 -4.85
CA ALA A 302 -8.22 9.93 -3.61
C ALA A 302 -7.51 11.20 -3.11
N ASP A 303 -7.26 11.27 -1.80
CA ASP A 303 -6.49 12.33 -1.14
C ASP A 303 -4.99 12.13 -1.30
N ILE A 304 -4.57 10.88 -1.44
CA ILE A 304 -3.17 10.45 -1.59
C ILE A 304 -3.09 9.48 -2.76
N ALA A 305 -2.09 9.65 -3.63
CA ALA A 305 -1.80 8.71 -4.70
C ALA A 305 -0.37 8.17 -4.59
N LEU A 306 -0.22 6.84 -4.72
CA LEU A 306 1.06 6.18 -4.77
C LEU A 306 1.50 6.09 -6.24
N LEU A 307 2.55 6.82 -6.61
CA LEU A 307 3.12 6.75 -7.96
C LEU A 307 3.96 5.46 -8.05
N GLY A 308 3.47 4.52 -8.83
CA GLY A 308 3.97 3.14 -8.84
C GLY A 308 3.25 2.27 -7.80
N ASP A 309 3.08 1.01 -8.14
CA ASP A 309 2.24 0.03 -7.43
C ASP A 309 2.88 -0.53 -6.15
N ASP A 310 3.50 0.32 -5.33
CA ASP A 310 4.24 -0.07 -4.13
C ASP A 310 3.41 0.16 -2.87
N ILE A 311 2.83 -0.92 -2.33
CA ILE A 311 2.01 -0.87 -1.10
C ILE A 311 2.84 -0.70 0.18
N GLU A 312 4.16 -0.95 0.16
CA GLU A 312 5.05 -0.70 1.30
C GLU A 312 5.09 0.78 1.69
N LYS A 313 4.72 1.66 0.78
CA LYS A 313 4.59 3.10 1.05
C LYS A 313 3.46 3.43 2.03
N ILE A 314 2.49 2.56 2.25
CA ILE A 314 1.36 2.81 3.18
C ILE A 314 1.84 2.86 4.63
N PRO A 315 2.58 1.87 5.19
CA PRO A 315 3.18 2.00 6.52
C PRO A 315 4.17 3.16 6.63
N TYR A 316 4.94 3.44 5.58
CA TYR A 316 5.81 4.61 5.52
C TYR A 316 5.03 5.91 5.71
N LEU A 317 3.93 6.09 4.97
CA LEU A 317 3.02 7.23 5.09
C LEU A 317 2.49 7.40 6.52
N LYS A 318 2.09 6.30 7.16
CA LYS A 318 1.60 6.33 8.55
C LYS A 318 2.69 6.80 9.51
N ARG A 319 3.93 6.34 9.37
CA ARG A 319 5.07 6.80 10.18
C ARG A 319 5.39 8.27 9.94
N LEU A 320 5.41 8.71 8.68
CA LEU A 320 5.61 10.11 8.30
C LEU A 320 4.54 11.01 8.93
N SER A 321 3.26 10.63 8.81
CA SER A 321 2.13 11.39 9.35
C SER A 321 2.18 11.46 10.89
N ASN A 322 2.48 10.35 11.57
CA ASN A 322 2.65 10.33 13.02
C ASN A 322 3.76 11.28 13.46
N SER A 323 4.91 11.26 12.78
CA SER A 323 6.04 12.16 13.09
C SER A 323 5.71 13.62 12.80
N THR A 324 4.96 13.89 11.74
CA THR A 324 4.50 15.23 11.39
C THR A 324 3.60 15.80 12.49
N LEU A 325 2.57 15.04 12.91
CA LEU A 325 1.69 15.45 14.00
C LEU A 325 2.43 15.66 15.32
N PHE A 326 3.37 14.75 15.64
CA PHE A 326 4.21 14.91 16.83
C PHE A 326 5.02 16.20 16.75
N THR A 327 5.67 16.48 15.62
CA THR A 327 6.47 17.69 15.42
C THR A 327 5.60 18.95 15.53
N ILE A 328 4.39 18.96 14.95
CA ILE A 328 3.45 20.07 15.09
C ILE A 328 3.09 20.30 16.56
N LYS A 329 2.64 19.26 17.27
CA LYS A 329 2.26 19.35 18.69
C LYS A 329 3.44 19.79 19.57
N PHE A 330 4.62 19.26 19.32
CA PHE A 330 5.85 19.63 20.02
C PHE A 330 6.21 21.09 19.79
N ASN A 331 6.17 21.56 18.53
CA ASN A 331 6.48 22.95 18.18
C ASN A 331 5.48 23.93 18.79
N ILE A 332 4.20 23.59 18.83
CA ILE A 332 3.17 24.39 19.51
C ILE A 332 3.49 24.50 21.00
N ALA A 333 3.75 23.37 21.67
CA ALA A 333 4.08 23.36 23.09
C ALA A 333 5.35 24.14 23.39
N LEU A 334 6.40 23.97 22.59
CA LEU A 334 7.67 24.70 22.71
C LEU A 334 7.48 26.20 22.54
N SER A 335 6.73 26.64 21.51
CA SER A 335 6.43 28.05 21.27
C SER A 335 5.65 28.66 22.43
N MET A 336 4.62 27.97 22.93
CA MET A 336 3.85 28.45 24.09
C MET A 336 4.72 28.56 25.35
N MET A 337 5.63 27.62 25.58
CA MET A 337 6.56 27.64 26.72
C MET A 337 7.53 28.83 26.61
N ILE A 338 8.15 29.06 25.44
CA ILE A 338 9.05 30.20 25.22
C ILE A 338 8.31 31.51 25.46
N ASN A 339 7.11 31.68 24.93
CA ASN A 339 6.31 32.88 25.12
C ASN A 339 5.93 33.10 26.59
N ALA A 340 5.54 32.05 27.32
CA ALA A 340 5.23 32.13 28.76
C ALA A 340 6.44 32.62 29.59
N ILE A 341 7.61 32.03 29.34
CA ILE A 341 8.85 32.44 30.01
C ILE A 341 9.21 33.89 29.70
N ALA A 342 9.11 34.27 28.40
CA ALA A 342 9.45 35.61 27.98
C ALA A 342 8.46 36.67 28.53
N ILE A 343 7.17 36.36 28.71
CA ILE A 343 6.19 37.20 29.39
C ILE A 343 6.59 37.40 30.85
N ILE A 344 6.93 36.35 31.57
CA ILE A 344 7.38 36.44 32.97
C ILE A 344 8.61 37.33 33.06
N CYS A 345 9.63 37.13 32.23
CA CYS A 345 10.84 37.94 32.18
C CYS A 345 10.53 39.42 31.84
N SER A 346 9.54 39.68 30.98
CA SER A 346 9.10 41.05 30.63
C SER A 346 8.46 41.76 31.83
N VAL A 347 7.58 41.05 32.55
CA VAL A 347 6.95 41.60 33.77
C VAL A 347 7.97 41.90 34.86
N LEU A 348 8.97 41.00 35.03
CA LEU A 348 10.08 41.19 35.97
C LEU A 348 11.06 42.32 35.55
N GLY A 349 10.97 42.83 34.31
CA GLY A 349 11.84 43.89 33.79
C GLY A 349 13.20 43.37 33.30
N LEU A 350 13.35 42.05 33.11
CA LEU A 350 14.55 41.40 32.57
C LEU A 350 14.67 41.55 31.06
N LEU A 351 13.56 41.76 30.38
CA LEU A 351 13.50 42.05 28.95
C LEU A 351 12.96 43.46 28.68
N ASN A 352 13.54 44.09 27.67
CA ASN A 352 13.02 45.29 27.06
C ASN A 352 12.35 44.95 25.69
N PRO A 353 11.66 45.90 25.02
CA PRO A 353 10.99 45.57 23.74
C PRO A 353 11.91 45.03 22.68
N VAL A 354 13.16 45.46 22.60
CA VAL A 354 14.15 45.00 21.62
C VAL A 354 14.63 43.58 21.91
N THR A 355 15.04 43.33 23.17
CA THR A 355 15.48 41.97 23.57
C THR A 355 14.33 40.99 23.55
N GLY A 356 13.10 41.40 23.90
CA GLY A 356 11.90 40.62 23.78
C GLY A 356 11.61 40.21 22.33
N ALA A 357 11.76 41.14 21.38
CA ALA A 357 11.62 40.85 19.96
C ALA A 357 12.68 39.85 19.44
N ILE A 358 13.93 39.95 19.91
CA ILE A 358 15.00 39.02 19.55
C ILE A 358 14.68 37.63 20.05
N VAL A 359 14.30 37.46 21.33
CA VAL A 359 13.93 36.15 21.92
C VAL A 359 12.75 35.55 21.17
N HIS A 360 11.71 36.33 20.86
CA HIS A 360 10.55 35.88 20.11
C HIS A 360 10.91 35.40 18.71
N ASN A 361 11.71 36.15 17.96
CA ASN A 361 12.14 35.78 16.61
C ASN A 361 13.06 34.57 16.62
N ALA A 362 13.98 34.47 17.58
CA ALA A 362 14.84 33.29 17.73
C ALA A 362 14.01 32.03 18.02
N GLY A 363 13.00 32.12 18.88
CA GLY A 363 12.05 31.04 19.14
C GLY A 363 11.28 30.61 17.88
N SER A 364 10.82 31.60 17.09
CA SER A 364 10.14 31.34 15.82
C SER A 364 11.05 30.63 14.80
N CYS A 365 12.30 31.07 14.65
CA CYS A 365 13.29 30.42 13.78
C CYS A 365 13.55 28.98 14.21
N LEU A 366 13.68 28.72 15.52
CA LEU A 366 13.92 27.37 16.05
C LEU A 366 12.77 26.42 15.73
N VAL A 367 11.52 26.87 15.88
CA VAL A 367 10.32 26.10 15.57
C VAL A 367 10.23 25.78 14.06
N VAL A 368 10.53 26.75 13.21
CA VAL A 368 10.53 26.57 11.75
C VAL A 368 11.63 25.59 11.32
N LEU A 369 12.84 25.74 11.87
CA LEU A 369 13.95 24.81 11.60
C LEU A 369 13.61 23.38 12.03
N ASN A 370 13.03 23.19 13.22
CA ASN A 370 12.62 21.87 13.67
C ASN A 370 11.56 21.24 12.75
N ALA A 371 10.62 22.04 12.24
CA ALA A 371 9.63 21.58 11.26
C ALA A 371 10.28 21.22 9.92
N ALA A 372 11.23 22.02 9.44
CA ALA A 372 11.94 21.77 8.18
C ALA A 372 12.78 20.50 8.20
N LEU A 373 13.31 20.11 9.35
CA LEU A 373 14.07 18.85 9.52
C LEU A 373 13.25 17.59 9.20
N LEU A 374 11.91 17.66 9.14
CA LEU A 374 11.08 16.55 8.66
C LEU A 374 11.39 16.16 7.21
N TYR A 375 11.85 17.11 6.40
CA TYR A 375 12.17 16.87 4.99
C TYR A 375 13.32 15.89 4.76
N ASP A 376 14.25 15.77 5.73
CA ASP A 376 15.44 14.90 5.61
C ASP A 376 15.39 13.70 6.56
N ARG A 377 14.32 13.54 7.35
CA ARG A 377 14.16 12.37 8.23
C ARG A 377 13.86 11.12 7.40
N ASN A 378 14.52 10.02 7.74
CA ASN A 378 14.20 8.71 7.20
C ASN A 378 13.08 8.07 8.01
N PHE A 379 12.01 7.64 7.34
CA PHE A 379 10.85 6.96 7.90
C PHE A 379 10.75 5.51 7.45
N ASP A 380 11.70 5.02 6.66
CA ASP A 380 11.78 3.61 6.36
C ASP A 380 12.06 2.84 7.65
N LYS A 381 11.32 1.76 7.87
CA LYS A 381 11.70 0.79 8.88
C LYS A 381 13.05 0.25 8.41
N ASN A 382 14.06 0.21 9.29
CA ASN A 382 15.35 -0.40 8.96
C ASN A 382 15.07 -1.72 8.23
N ARG A 383 15.26 -1.72 6.91
CA ARG A 383 15.04 -2.92 6.11
C ARG A 383 16.14 -3.90 6.51
N ILE A 384 15.77 -4.92 7.28
CA ILE A 384 16.60 -6.10 7.41
C ILE A 384 16.46 -6.81 6.07
N HIS A 385 17.42 -6.61 5.19
CA HIS A 385 17.46 -7.27 3.90
C HIS A 385 18.03 -8.68 4.12
N SER A 386 17.16 -9.69 4.00
CA SER A 386 17.55 -11.10 4.10
C SER A 386 17.57 -11.71 2.72
N HIS A 387 18.70 -12.27 2.31
CA HIS A 387 18.83 -12.94 1.03
C HIS A 387 19.83 -14.10 1.09
N TYR A 388 19.71 -15.00 0.12
CA TYR A 388 20.61 -16.14 0.00
C TYR A 388 21.81 -15.77 -0.87
N HIS A 389 23.01 -16.07 -0.36
CA HIS A 389 24.22 -16.06 -1.16
C HIS A 389 24.73 -17.48 -1.37
N TYR A 390 25.44 -17.66 -2.48
CA TYR A 390 26.26 -18.85 -2.70
C TYR A 390 27.71 -18.45 -2.44
N HIS A 391 28.33 -19.18 -1.52
CA HIS A 391 29.78 -19.16 -1.26
C HIS A 391 30.35 -20.53 -1.60
N ASP A 392 31.67 -20.66 -1.59
CA ASP A 392 32.34 -21.93 -1.87
C ASP A 392 31.98 -23.04 -0.88
N ASP A 393 31.49 -22.68 0.32
CA ASP A 393 31.04 -23.57 1.39
C ASP A 393 29.53 -23.89 1.36
N GLY A 394 28.79 -23.35 0.38
CA GLY A 394 27.36 -23.62 0.18
C GLY A 394 26.44 -22.42 0.26
N LYS A 395 25.13 -22.69 0.22
CA LYS A 395 24.07 -21.67 0.29
C LYS A 395 23.70 -21.39 1.74
N HIS A 396 23.81 -20.14 2.18
CA HIS A 396 23.33 -19.75 3.51
C HIS A 396 22.53 -18.43 3.47
N LEU A 397 21.67 -18.26 4.46
CA LEU A 397 20.84 -17.07 4.65
C LEU A 397 21.49 -16.18 5.69
N HIS A 398 21.64 -14.89 5.39
CA HIS A 398 21.95 -13.87 6.37
C HIS A 398 21.20 -12.58 6.09
N SER A 399 21.11 -11.74 7.11
CA SER A 399 20.38 -10.47 7.08
C SER A 399 21.33 -9.29 7.28
N HIS A 400 21.04 -8.21 6.59
CA HIS A 400 21.78 -6.95 6.71
C HIS A 400 20.84 -5.81 7.05
N GLU A 401 21.30 -4.90 7.89
CA GLU A 401 20.64 -3.63 8.16
C GLU A 401 21.27 -2.53 7.28
N ASN A 402 20.44 -1.70 6.65
CA ASN A 402 20.85 -0.52 5.89
C ASN A 402 21.83 -0.82 4.74
N VAL A 403 21.37 -1.55 3.73
CA VAL A 403 22.15 -1.86 2.53
C VAL A 403 21.71 -0.95 1.37
N GLU A 404 22.65 -0.19 0.80
CA GLU A 404 22.47 0.46 -0.51
C GLU A 404 22.91 -0.50 -1.62
N ILE A 405 21.98 -0.86 -2.52
CA ILE A 405 22.29 -1.62 -3.72
C ILE A 405 22.95 -0.68 -4.72
N LEU A 406 24.24 -0.87 -4.95
CA LEU A 406 25.03 -0.06 -5.89
C LEU A 406 24.91 -0.55 -7.34
N GLY A 407 24.40 -1.76 -7.57
CA GLY A 407 24.19 -2.32 -8.90
C GLY A 407 23.95 -3.82 -8.91
N GLU A 408 23.46 -4.32 -10.03
CA GLU A 408 23.25 -5.73 -10.29
C GLU A 408 24.11 -6.17 -11.48
N ILE A 409 24.83 -7.28 -11.34
CA ILE A 409 25.58 -7.89 -12.43
C ILE A 409 24.94 -9.22 -12.75
N HIS A 410 24.35 -9.34 -13.93
CA HIS A 410 23.82 -10.59 -14.44
C HIS A 410 24.97 -11.47 -14.97
N THR A 411 25.11 -12.65 -14.40
CA THR A 411 26.07 -13.66 -14.86
C THR A 411 25.33 -14.92 -15.29
N SER A 412 25.98 -15.76 -16.07
CA SER A 412 25.40 -17.06 -16.51
C SER A 412 25.09 -18.05 -15.37
N VAL A 413 25.45 -17.70 -14.14
CA VAL A 413 25.27 -18.54 -12.93
C VAL A 413 24.30 -17.89 -11.94
N GLY A 414 23.82 -16.64 -12.18
CA GLY A 414 22.92 -15.90 -11.31
C GLY A 414 23.17 -14.41 -11.30
N VAL A 415 22.40 -13.69 -10.51
CA VAL A 415 22.53 -12.24 -10.30
C VAL A 415 23.47 -11.98 -9.13
N LYS A 416 24.55 -11.22 -9.37
CA LYS A 416 25.40 -10.71 -8.30
C LYS A 416 24.99 -9.27 -8.00
N HIS A 417 24.62 -9.01 -6.76
CA HIS A 417 24.36 -7.67 -6.26
C HIS A 417 25.65 -7.02 -5.74
N ILE A 418 25.91 -5.80 -6.18
CA ILE A 418 26.99 -4.97 -5.63
C ILE A 418 26.36 -4.00 -4.65
N HIS A 419 26.70 -4.11 -3.37
CA HIS A 419 26.20 -3.23 -2.33
C HIS A 419 27.30 -2.84 -1.35
N SER A 420 27.16 -1.66 -0.75
CA SER A 420 28.06 -1.21 0.29
C SER A 420 27.51 -1.61 1.67
N HIS A 421 28.39 -2.10 2.53
CA HIS A 421 28.06 -2.43 3.91
C HIS A 421 28.74 -1.46 4.88
N ARG A 422 27.99 -0.94 5.85
CA ARG A 422 28.60 -0.42 7.07
C ARG A 422 28.75 -1.57 8.05
N HIS A 423 29.95 -2.13 8.15
CA HIS A 423 30.23 -3.17 9.13
C HIS A 423 30.40 -2.58 10.54
N SER A 424 29.74 -3.14 11.55
CA SER A 424 30.20 -2.99 12.93
C SER A 424 31.55 -3.68 13.07
N LEU A 425 32.43 -3.13 13.88
CA LEU A 425 33.85 -3.57 14.04
C LEU A 425 34.07 -5.07 14.30
N LYS A 426 33.01 -5.86 14.55
CA LYS A 426 33.09 -7.30 14.83
C LYS A 426 33.06 -8.23 13.61
N LEU A 427 32.75 -7.74 12.41
CA LEU A 427 32.58 -8.56 11.19
C LEU A 427 33.64 -8.33 10.11
N LYS A 428 34.76 -7.68 10.45
CA LYS A 428 35.83 -7.35 9.49
C LYS A 428 36.63 -8.55 8.92
N SER A 429 36.40 -9.77 9.38
CA SER A 429 37.22 -10.92 8.98
C SER A 429 36.70 -11.74 7.78
N HIS A 430 35.46 -11.54 7.31
CA HIS A 430 34.85 -12.41 6.29
C HIS A 430 34.55 -11.79 4.93
N CYS A 431 34.66 -10.46 4.75
CA CYS A 431 34.37 -9.81 3.46
C CYS A 431 35.57 -9.25 2.69
N SER A 432 36.80 -9.58 3.07
CA SER A 432 38.02 -9.05 2.39
C SER A 432 38.53 -9.92 1.24
N LYS A 433 37.77 -10.93 0.81
CA LYS A 433 38.14 -11.75 -0.35
C LYS A 433 36.96 -11.87 -1.31
N LEU A 434 36.76 -10.86 -2.11
CA LEU A 434 36.19 -10.91 -3.47
C LEU A 434 36.50 -9.61 -4.19
#